data_a2c7fb2329dad94647e27380286c151b
#
_entry.id   a2c7fb2329dad94647e27380286c151b
#
_cell.length_a   1.000
_cell.length_b   1.000
_cell.length_c   1.000
_cell.angle_alpha   90.00
_cell.angle_beta   90.00
_cell.angle_gamma   90.00
#
_symmetry.space_group_name_H-M   'P 1'
#
loop_
_entity.id
_entity.type
_entity.pdbx_description
1 polymer ?
#
loop_
_entity_poly.entity_id
_entity_poly.type
_entity_poly.pdbx_seq_one_letter_code
_entity_poly.pdbx_strand_id
1 'polypeptide(L)'
;MCHNDLVEGNFLFTKNNIFLIDYEYAGLNDYYFDIASFISENNLDYQETVTFLKAYFTDEECDFKKLDVFLRFCDLLWYTWASLLYEKRGEEVYNEILITKYNSLKNPRSIAY
;
A
#
# COMPACT_ATOMS: atom_id res chain seq x y z
N MET A 1 9.81 -13.58 -2.67
CA MET A 1 10.17 -12.34 -3.39
C MET A 1 8.97 -11.43 -3.47
N CYS A 2 9.15 -10.15 -3.19
CA CYS A 2 8.11 -9.13 -3.26
C CYS A 2 8.41 -8.12 -4.35
N HIS A 3 7.37 -7.49 -4.90
CA HIS A 3 7.50 -6.39 -5.87
C HIS A 3 7.97 -5.12 -5.16
N ASN A 4 7.45 -4.87 -3.98
CA ASN A 4 7.78 -3.74 -3.11
C ASN A 4 7.33 -2.36 -3.63
N ASP A 5 6.53 -2.27 -4.69
CA ASP A 5 6.04 -1.00 -5.24
C ASP A 5 4.70 -1.19 -5.99
N LEU A 6 3.70 -1.72 -5.30
CA LEU A 6 2.40 -2.06 -5.88
C LEU A 6 1.44 -0.86 -5.96
N VAL A 7 1.88 0.21 -6.63
CA VAL A 7 1.04 1.37 -6.94
C VAL A 7 0.26 1.16 -8.24
N GLU A 8 -0.86 1.84 -8.37
CA GLU A 8 -1.76 1.74 -9.53
C GLU A 8 -1.02 1.88 -10.86
N GLY A 9 -0.07 2.82 -10.95
CA GLY A 9 0.70 3.07 -12.17
C GLY A 9 1.58 1.91 -12.63
N ASN A 10 1.82 0.90 -11.77
CA ASN A 10 2.62 -0.28 -12.11
C ASN A 10 1.77 -1.47 -12.58
N PHE A 11 0.47 -1.28 -12.73
CA PHE A 11 -0.44 -2.27 -13.30
C PHE A 11 -0.87 -1.83 -14.70
N LEU A 12 -0.69 -2.70 -15.68
CA LEU A 12 -1.18 -2.48 -17.04
C LEU A 12 -2.38 -3.38 -17.31
N PHE A 13 -3.50 -2.77 -17.64
CA PHE A 13 -4.73 -3.46 -17.93
C PHE A 13 -4.93 -3.56 -19.44
N THR A 14 -5.06 -4.76 -19.96
CA THR A 14 -5.46 -5.03 -21.34
C THR A 14 -6.84 -5.66 -21.34
N LYS A 15 -7.41 -5.88 -22.54
CA LYS A 15 -8.74 -6.46 -22.68
C LYS A 15 -8.88 -7.80 -21.93
N ASN A 16 -7.84 -8.62 -21.91
CA ASN A 16 -7.88 -9.98 -21.36
C ASN A 16 -6.87 -10.23 -20.23
N ASN A 17 -5.98 -9.27 -19.91
CA ASN A 17 -4.88 -9.51 -18.98
C ASN A 17 -4.58 -8.30 -18.12
N ILE A 18 -3.94 -8.57 -16.98
CA ILE A 18 -3.35 -7.56 -16.11
C ILE A 18 -1.86 -7.87 -16.02
N PHE A 19 -1.02 -6.89 -16.33
CA PHE A 19 0.44 -7.01 -16.24
C PHE A 19 0.96 -6.14 -15.13
N LEU A 20 1.91 -6.67 -14.36
CA LEU A 20 2.64 -5.93 -13.34
C LEU A 20 4.00 -5.55 -13.92
N ILE A 21 4.35 -4.27 -13.83
CA ILE A 21 5.60 -3.71 -14.36
C ILE A 21 6.40 -3.01 -13.29
N ASP A 22 7.61 -2.56 -13.65
CA ASP A 22 8.51 -1.77 -12.82
C ASP A 22 8.94 -2.48 -11.53
N TYR A 23 9.87 -3.42 -11.70
CA TYR A 23 10.42 -4.25 -10.63
C TYR A 23 11.69 -3.68 -10.00
N GLU A 24 11.93 -2.36 -10.09
CA GLU A 24 13.18 -1.76 -9.62
C GLU A 24 13.46 -1.98 -8.14
N TYR A 25 12.40 -2.10 -7.32
CA TYR A 25 12.52 -2.37 -5.88
C TYR A 25 12.29 -3.83 -5.51
N ALA A 26 12.10 -4.71 -6.49
CA ALA A 26 11.82 -6.12 -6.22
C ALA A 26 12.96 -6.78 -5.45
N GLY A 27 12.62 -7.58 -4.45
CA GLY A 27 13.59 -8.24 -3.59
C GLY A 27 12.94 -9.11 -2.55
N LEU A 28 13.76 -9.71 -1.70
CA LEU A 28 13.29 -10.51 -0.59
C LEU A 28 12.68 -9.60 0.48
N ASN A 29 11.45 -9.91 0.86
CA ASN A 29 10.72 -9.18 1.89
C ASN A 29 9.59 -10.08 2.40
N ASP A 30 9.00 -9.71 3.52
CA ASP A 30 7.76 -10.34 3.99
C ASP A 30 6.64 -9.99 3.02
N TYR A 31 5.89 -10.99 2.56
CA TYR A 31 4.82 -10.74 1.58
C TYR A 31 3.69 -9.85 2.11
N TYR A 32 3.55 -9.72 3.44
CA TYR A 32 2.61 -8.76 4.04
C TYR A 32 2.98 -7.31 3.72
N PHE A 33 4.26 -7.04 3.42
CA PHE A 33 4.66 -5.72 2.94
C PHE A 33 3.96 -5.37 1.62
N ASP A 34 3.97 -6.29 0.64
CA ASP A 34 3.29 -6.06 -0.64
C ASP A 34 1.78 -5.89 -0.46
N ILE A 35 1.16 -6.69 0.40
CA ILE A 35 -0.27 -6.59 0.70
C ILE A 35 -0.59 -5.24 1.32
N ALA A 36 0.14 -4.86 2.35
CA ALA A 36 -0.07 -3.60 3.06
C ALA A 36 0.25 -2.39 2.16
N SER A 37 1.30 -2.49 1.36
CA SER A 37 1.69 -1.46 0.41
C SER A 37 0.59 -1.24 -0.64
N PHE A 38 0.03 -2.31 -1.18
CA PHE A 38 -1.08 -2.21 -2.15
C PHE A 38 -2.27 -1.47 -1.55
N ILE A 39 -2.65 -1.80 -0.33
CA ILE A 39 -3.77 -1.15 0.37
C ILE A 39 -3.46 0.32 0.65
N SER A 40 -2.27 0.60 1.19
CA SER A 40 -1.88 1.95 1.61
C SER A 40 -1.65 2.87 0.43
N GLU A 41 -0.87 2.46 -0.56
CA GLU A 41 -0.50 3.32 -1.68
C GLU A 41 -1.67 3.64 -2.60
N ASN A 42 -2.61 2.71 -2.75
CA ASN A 42 -3.76 2.91 -3.61
C ASN A 42 -4.97 3.45 -2.83
N ASN A 43 -4.80 3.76 -1.55
CA ASN A 43 -5.82 4.33 -0.68
C ASN A 43 -7.14 3.56 -0.71
N LEU A 44 -7.07 2.24 -0.64
CA LEU A 44 -8.27 1.40 -0.65
C LEU A 44 -9.16 1.70 0.55
N ASP A 45 -10.45 1.83 0.31
CA ASP A 45 -11.43 1.94 1.39
C ASP A 45 -11.63 0.57 2.08
N TYR A 46 -12.46 0.53 3.11
CA TYR A 46 -12.70 -0.71 3.87
C TYR A 46 -13.26 -1.82 2.98
N GLN A 47 -14.24 -1.49 2.14
CA GLN A 47 -14.90 -2.45 1.25
C GLN A 47 -13.91 -3.04 0.22
N GLU A 48 -13.14 -2.17 -0.41
CA GLU A 48 -12.11 -2.55 -1.37
C GLU A 48 -11.03 -3.41 -0.71
N THR A 49 -10.60 -3.04 0.48
CA THR A 49 -9.62 -3.77 1.27
C THR A 49 -10.11 -5.19 1.59
N VAL A 50 -11.34 -5.33 2.08
CA VAL A 50 -11.92 -6.64 2.38
C VAL A 50 -12.03 -7.50 1.13
N THR A 51 -12.48 -6.92 0.03
CA THR A 51 -12.58 -7.63 -1.27
C THR A 51 -11.22 -8.14 -1.71
N PHE A 52 -10.20 -7.29 -1.64
CA PHE A 52 -8.83 -7.67 -2.00
C PHE A 52 -8.29 -8.79 -1.09
N LEU A 53 -8.43 -8.65 0.22
CA LEU A 53 -7.92 -9.64 1.17
C LEU A 53 -8.60 -10.99 1.04
N LYS A 54 -9.91 -11.01 0.83
CA LYS A 54 -10.64 -12.26 0.60
C LYS A 54 -10.21 -12.96 -0.69
N ALA A 55 -9.92 -12.20 -1.73
CA ALA A 55 -9.41 -12.75 -2.99
C ALA A 55 -7.98 -13.26 -2.84
N TYR A 56 -7.15 -12.58 -2.06
CA TYR A 56 -5.75 -12.97 -1.85
C TYR A 56 -5.62 -14.20 -0.93
N PHE A 57 -6.33 -14.20 0.21
CA PHE A 57 -6.28 -15.26 1.22
C PHE A 57 -7.44 -16.25 1.03
N THR A 58 -7.47 -16.96 -0.11
CA THR A 58 -8.52 -17.94 -0.41
C THR A 58 -8.34 -19.23 0.39
N ASP A 59 -7.08 -19.68 0.56
CA ASP A 59 -6.72 -20.96 1.18
C ASP A 59 -6.08 -20.79 2.56
N GLU A 60 -5.84 -19.56 2.99
CA GLU A 60 -5.20 -19.23 4.25
C GLU A 60 -5.99 -18.15 4.98
N GLU A 61 -5.79 -18.06 6.28
CA GLU A 61 -6.33 -16.95 7.07
C GLU A 61 -5.35 -15.78 7.05
N CYS A 62 -5.90 -14.56 6.98
CA CYS A 62 -5.11 -13.35 7.12
C CYS A 62 -4.78 -13.10 8.59
N ASP A 63 -3.50 -12.91 8.89
CA ASP A 63 -3.07 -12.45 10.21
C ASP A 63 -3.31 -10.93 10.30
N PHE A 64 -4.45 -10.54 10.84
CA PHE A 64 -4.85 -9.12 10.93
C PHE A 64 -3.93 -8.30 11.81
N LYS A 65 -3.32 -8.88 12.83
CA LYS A 65 -2.36 -8.17 13.69
C LYS A 65 -1.08 -7.84 12.92
N LYS A 66 -0.60 -8.81 12.16
CA LYS A 66 0.58 -8.62 11.31
C LYS A 66 0.29 -7.60 10.20
N LEU A 67 -0.88 -7.70 9.57
CA LEU A 67 -1.32 -6.75 8.56
C LEU A 67 -1.39 -5.33 9.13
N ASP A 68 -1.93 -5.15 10.32
CA ASP A 68 -2.03 -3.85 10.97
C ASP A 68 -0.65 -3.20 11.17
N VAL A 69 0.32 -3.98 11.64
CA VAL A 69 1.70 -3.50 11.81
C VAL A 69 2.29 -3.04 10.47
N PHE A 70 2.12 -3.83 9.42
CA PHE A 70 2.65 -3.49 8.11
C PHE A 70 1.92 -2.30 7.48
N LEU A 71 0.62 -2.15 7.69
CA LEU A 71 -0.13 -0.98 7.22
C LEU A 71 0.39 0.31 7.86
N ARG A 72 0.62 0.29 9.17
CA ARG A 72 1.19 1.43 9.89
C ARG A 72 2.60 1.73 9.41
N PHE A 73 3.39 0.70 9.19
CA PHE A 73 4.74 0.85 8.65
C PHE A 73 4.72 1.49 7.26
N CYS A 74 3.85 1.03 6.37
CA CYS A 74 3.72 1.59 5.03
C CYS A 74 3.24 3.05 5.07
N ASP A 75 2.26 3.36 5.90
CA ASP A 75 1.79 4.75 6.07
C ASP A 75 2.91 5.67 6.56
N LEU A 76 3.71 5.21 7.52
CA LEU A 76 4.87 5.96 8.02
C LEU A 76 5.94 6.13 6.94
N LEU A 77 6.24 5.07 6.20
CA LEU A 77 7.21 5.08 5.10
C LEU A 77 6.81 6.11 4.04
N TRP A 78 5.57 6.09 3.60
CA TRP A 78 5.09 7.00 2.56
C TRP A 78 4.91 8.44 3.07
N TYR A 79 4.53 8.61 4.34
CA TYR A 79 4.54 9.91 4.98
C TYR A 79 5.95 10.53 4.96
N THR A 80 6.95 9.75 5.36
CA THR A 80 8.34 10.20 5.40
C THR A 80 8.86 10.55 4.02
N TRP A 81 8.58 9.69 3.03
CA TRP A 81 8.96 9.90 1.64
C TRP A 81 8.34 11.18 1.08
N ALA A 82 7.02 11.35 1.25
CA ALA A 82 6.31 12.52 0.76
C ALA A 82 6.76 13.82 1.46
N SER A 83 6.98 13.74 2.77
CA SER A 83 7.49 14.87 3.57
C SER A 83 8.85 15.33 3.07
N LEU A 84 9.74 14.39 2.77
CA LEU A 84 11.08 14.69 2.26
C LEU A 84 11.03 15.34 0.88
N LEU A 85 10.21 14.82 -0.01
CA LEU A 85 10.04 15.35 -1.36
C LEU A 85 9.33 16.70 -1.37
N TYR A 86 8.37 16.90 -0.48
CA TYR A 86 7.71 18.19 -0.34
C TYR A 86 8.68 19.27 0.12
N GLU A 87 9.52 18.95 1.09
CA GLU A 87 10.56 19.87 1.57
C GLU A 87 11.54 20.24 0.45
N LYS A 88 11.93 19.29 -0.39
CA LYS A 88 12.90 19.50 -1.46
C LYS A 88 12.32 20.15 -2.71
N ARG A 89 11.09 19.78 -3.09
CA ARG A 89 10.49 20.18 -4.38
C ARG A 89 9.32 21.15 -4.23
N GLY A 90 8.64 21.15 -3.08
CA GLY A 90 7.52 22.06 -2.82
C GLY A 90 6.27 21.81 -3.64
N GLU A 91 6.18 20.67 -4.36
CA GLU A 91 5.01 20.36 -5.18
C GLU A 91 3.85 19.89 -4.31
N GLU A 92 2.65 20.42 -4.58
CA GLU A 92 1.46 20.18 -3.77
C GLU A 92 1.06 18.71 -3.71
N VAL A 93 1.36 17.91 -4.75
CA VAL A 93 1.06 16.48 -4.75
C VAL A 93 1.70 15.75 -3.55
N TYR A 94 2.90 16.14 -3.16
CA TYR A 94 3.58 15.54 -2.00
C TYR A 94 2.95 15.98 -0.69
N ASN A 95 2.47 17.22 -0.61
CA ASN A 95 1.74 17.69 0.57
C ASN A 95 0.42 16.93 0.75
N GLU A 96 -0.31 16.69 -0.33
CA GLU A 96 -1.53 15.89 -0.30
C GLU A 96 -1.28 14.47 0.18
N ILE A 97 -0.21 13.82 -0.30
CA ILE A 97 0.18 12.48 0.13
C ILE A 97 0.52 12.46 1.63
N LEU A 98 1.34 13.41 2.08
CA LEU A 98 1.76 13.44 3.47
C LEU A 98 0.59 13.70 4.43
N ILE A 99 -0.37 14.54 4.05
CA ILE A 99 -1.57 14.79 4.84
C ILE A 99 -2.43 13.52 4.93
N THR A 100 -2.63 12.84 3.80
CA THR A 100 -3.39 11.59 3.74
C THR A 100 -2.75 10.53 4.65
N LYS A 101 -1.43 10.36 4.58
CA LYS A 101 -0.72 9.37 5.41
C LYS A 101 -0.68 9.77 6.89
N TYR A 102 -0.53 11.04 7.18
CA TYR A 102 -0.62 11.54 8.55
C TYR A 102 -1.99 11.22 9.18
N ASN A 103 -3.06 11.45 8.43
CA ASN A 103 -4.41 11.12 8.89
C ASN A 103 -4.60 9.62 9.11
N SER A 104 -4.04 8.78 8.24
CA SER A 104 -4.07 7.32 8.38
C SER A 104 -3.30 6.85 9.62
N LEU A 105 -2.16 7.46 9.92
CA LEU A 105 -1.38 7.16 11.11
C LEU A 105 -2.11 7.57 12.39
N LYS A 106 -2.79 8.71 12.36
CA LYS A 106 -3.54 9.25 13.49
C LYS A 106 -4.84 8.47 13.74
N ASN A 107 -5.47 7.98 12.67
CA ASN A 107 -6.70 7.19 12.71
C ASN A 107 -6.45 5.86 11.99
N PRO A 108 -5.79 4.89 12.66
CA PRO A 108 -5.42 3.63 12.00
C PRO A 108 -6.64 2.85 11.52
N ARG A 109 -6.46 2.16 10.41
CA ARG A 109 -7.48 1.28 9.86
C ARG A 109 -7.74 0.13 10.83
N SER A 110 -9.02 -0.23 11.00
CA SER A 110 -9.41 -1.42 11.75
C SER A 110 -9.97 -2.42 10.75
N ILE A 111 -9.18 -3.40 10.38
CA ILE A 111 -9.54 -4.39 9.36
C ILE A 111 -9.65 -5.76 10.03
N ALA A 112 -10.85 -6.31 9.99
CA ALA A 112 -11.15 -7.65 10.45
C ALA A 112 -12.45 -8.11 9.80
N TYR A 113 -12.49 -9.37 9.41
CA TYR A 113 -13.70 -9.95 8.83
C TYR A 113 -13.82 -11.43 9.15
#